data_093788d5c9df13a82d1454eff8ed9388
#
_entry.id   093788d5c9df13a82d1454eff8ed9388
#
_cell.length_a   1.000
_cell.length_b   1.000
_cell.length_c   1.000
_cell.angle_alpha   90.00
_cell.angle_beta   90.00
_cell.angle_gamma   90.00
#
_symmetry.space_group_name_H-M   'P 1'
#
loop_
_entity.id
_entity.type
_entity.pdbx_description
1 polymer ?
#
loop_
_entity_poly.entity_id
_entity_poly.type
_entity_poly.pdbx_seq_one_letter_code
_entity_poly.pdbx_strand_id
1 'polypeptide(L)'
;MWFASIWIFTLRLPWELGAAFFYEHLLDGDVASNTLSWRWVAGLQTPGKTYVARADNIAFYTDGLHAPEAGRLASVPIAIREEPLPKVALWTEDQAQLTSLKTFERIGLWVHPEDLAVETGELADLNIQAVNAVWPHAIRARSGWSEKVTAWTQAALEDGATRAGKHFGAKVSSGEAADLAASLVEWAKSNRLQAVVAYRPFVGPWLAEALALGATLASVGIALVWRRRTWDTEHFPHATRGYFPFWERINAAG
;
A
#
# COMPACT_ATOMS: atom_id res chain seq x y z
N MET A 1 -6.38 2.16 18.51
CA MET A 1 -5.92 3.28 19.35
C MET A 1 -5.55 2.84 20.77
N TRP A 2 -6.40 2.08 21.50
CA TRP A 2 -6.07 1.63 22.88
C TRP A 2 -4.76 0.87 22.94
N PHE A 3 -4.56 -0.13 22.09
CA PHE A 3 -3.33 -0.92 22.05
C PHE A 3 -2.09 -0.01 21.91
N ALA A 4 -2.10 0.87 20.91
CA ALA A 4 -0.97 1.77 20.68
C ALA A 4 -0.71 2.72 21.88
N SER A 5 -1.78 3.26 22.48
CA SER A 5 -1.64 4.09 23.68
C SER A 5 -1.08 3.30 24.87
N ILE A 6 -1.54 2.07 25.10
CA ILE A 6 -1.03 1.21 26.17
C ILE A 6 0.44 0.86 25.91
N TRP A 7 0.75 0.47 24.68
CA TRP A 7 2.11 0.17 24.24
C TRP A 7 3.08 1.33 24.52
N ILE A 8 2.72 2.53 24.06
CA ILE A 8 3.60 3.71 24.11
C ILE A 8 3.68 4.30 25.52
N PHE A 9 2.53 4.54 26.17
CA PHE A 9 2.47 5.35 27.37
C PHE A 9 2.42 4.54 28.66
N THR A 10 1.81 3.36 28.65
CA THR A 10 1.73 2.50 29.83
C THR A 10 2.93 1.57 29.91
N LEU A 11 3.24 0.84 28.84
CA LEU A 11 4.38 -0.08 28.76
C LEU A 11 5.70 0.62 28.45
N ARG A 12 5.66 1.87 27.97
CA ARG A 12 6.82 2.69 27.59
C ARG A 12 7.71 2.03 26.54
N LEU A 13 7.08 1.36 25.58
CA LEU A 13 7.78 0.72 24.47
C LEU A 13 7.88 1.68 23.29
N PRO A 14 8.93 1.58 22.45
CA PRO A 14 9.06 2.35 21.21
C PRO A 14 7.86 2.14 20.30
N TRP A 15 7.30 3.22 19.78
CA TRP A 15 6.11 3.16 18.92
C TRP A 15 6.39 2.44 17.60
N GLU A 16 7.61 2.53 17.10
CA GLU A 16 8.07 1.89 15.86
C GLU A 16 7.95 0.36 15.94
N LEU A 17 8.30 -0.21 17.09
CA LEU A 17 8.16 -1.66 17.31
C LEU A 17 6.70 -2.09 17.34
N GLY A 18 5.82 -1.25 17.90
CA GLY A 18 4.38 -1.50 17.87
C GLY A 18 3.80 -1.40 16.45
N ALA A 19 4.24 -0.41 15.68
CA ALA A 19 3.86 -0.28 14.28
C ALA A 19 4.35 -1.47 13.43
N ALA A 20 5.57 -1.93 13.66
CA ALA A 20 6.12 -3.12 12.99
C ALA A 20 5.33 -4.38 13.37
N PHE A 21 5.02 -4.57 14.66
CA PHE A 21 4.20 -5.68 15.13
C PHE A 21 2.79 -5.71 14.48
N PHE A 22 2.16 -4.54 14.35
CA PHE A 22 0.87 -4.45 13.65
C PHE A 22 1.02 -4.81 12.17
N TYR A 23 2.02 -4.26 11.48
CA TYR A 23 2.25 -4.53 10.08
C TYR A 23 2.55 -6.01 9.79
N GLU A 24 3.23 -6.69 10.71
CA GLU A 24 3.47 -8.13 10.65
C GLU A 24 2.16 -8.95 10.63
N HIS A 25 1.10 -8.47 11.32
CA HIS A 25 -0.10 -9.25 11.60
C HIS A 25 -1.39 -8.76 10.92
N LEU A 26 -1.40 -7.53 10.37
CA LEU A 26 -2.57 -6.97 9.70
C LEU A 26 -2.69 -7.51 8.27
N LEU A 27 -3.82 -8.14 7.95
CA LEU A 27 -4.12 -8.65 6.60
C LEU A 27 -4.25 -7.53 5.57
N ASP A 28 -4.78 -6.39 6.00
CA ASP A 28 -4.96 -5.15 5.23
C ASP A 28 -3.89 -4.10 5.57
N GLY A 29 -2.69 -4.55 5.98
CA GLY A 29 -1.61 -3.70 6.44
C GLY A 29 -1.06 -2.80 5.35
N ASP A 30 -1.54 -1.55 5.29
CA ASP A 30 -0.91 -0.48 4.53
C ASP A 30 0.17 0.23 5.35
N VAL A 31 1.36 0.34 4.79
CA VAL A 31 2.54 0.90 5.49
C VAL A 31 2.31 2.34 5.93
N ALA A 32 1.73 3.17 5.06
CA ALA A 32 1.52 4.57 5.34
C ALA A 32 0.43 4.77 6.39
N SER A 33 -0.72 4.13 6.22
CA SER A 33 -1.83 4.18 7.18
C SER A 33 -1.42 3.70 8.56
N ASN A 34 -0.74 2.55 8.63
CA ASN A 34 -0.28 1.98 9.90
C ASN A 34 0.70 2.92 10.59
N THR A 35 1.75 3.36 9.90
CA THR A 35 2.78 4.24 10.46
C THR A 35 2.19 5.58 10.92
N LEU A 36 1.37 6.22 10.10
CA LEU A 36 0.76 7.51 10.43
C LEU A 36 -0.24 7.39 11.60
N SER A 37 -0.96 6.29 11.69
CA SER A 37 -1.87 6.03 12.82
C SER A 37 -1.13 5.86 14.14
N TRP A 38 -0.01 5.15 14.16
CA TRP A 38 0.85 5.04 15.34
C TRP A 38 1.49 6.37 15.71
N ARG A 39 1.99 7.13 14.73
CA ARG A 39 2.53 8.49 14.92
C ARG A 39 1.47 9.45 15.47
N TRP A 40 0.22 9.31 15.04
CA TRP A 40 -0.87 10.12 15.57
C TRP A 40 -1.11 9.85 17.06
N VAL A 41 -1.17 8.58 17.48
CA VAL A 41 -1.29 8.22 18.91
C VAL A 41 -0.10 8.76 19.71
N ALA A 42 1.10 8.66 19.17
CA ALA A 42 2.34 9.13 19.78
C ALA A 42 2.45 10.68 19.89
N GLY A 43 1.57 11.44 19.20
CA GLY A 43 1.62 12.91 19.18
C GLY A 43 2.62 13.51 18.19
N LEU A 44 3.16 12.69 17.29
CA LEU A 44 4.17 13.09 16.30
C LEU A 44 3.58 13.69 15.04
N GLN A 45 2.37 13.27 14.65
CA GLN A 45 1.71 13.77 13.44
C GLN A 45 1.10 15.16 13.64
N THR A 46 0.54 15.42 14.82
CA THR A 46 0.05 16.74 15.21
C THR A 46 0.67 17.09 16.57
N PRO A 47 1.70 17.93 16.60
CA PRO A 47 2.38 18.27 17.84
C PRO A 47 1.42 18.68 18.96
N GLY A 48 1.58 18.08 20.13
CA GLY A 48 0.75 18.34 21.31
C GLY A 48 -0.60 17.62 21.34
N LYS A 49 -0.97 16.87 20.29
CA LYS A 49 -2.16 16.01 20.27
C LYS A 49 -1.77 14.55 20.38
N THR A 50 -1.95 13.99 21.55
CA THR A 50 -1.74 12.56 21.84
C THR A 50 -3.07 11.90 22.16
N TYR A 51 -3.15 10.59 22.02
CA TYR A 51 -4.29 9.81 22.45
C TYR A 51 -3.90 8.92 23.63
N VAL A 52 -4.49 9.16 24.79
CA VAL A 52 -4.29 8.32 25.98
C VAL A 52 -5.53 7.45 26.19
N ALA A 53 -5.32 6.14 26.31
CA ALA A 53 -6.40 5.18 26.54
C ALA A 53 -7.04 5.40 27.91
N ARG A 54 -8.36 5.37 27.97
CA ARG A 54 -9.13 5.58 29.21
C ARG A 54 -9.86 4.30 29.59
N ALA A 55 -9.81 3.97 30.87
CA ALA A 55 -10.42 2.76 31.41
C ALA A 55 -11.95 2.71 31.21
N ASP A 56 -12.63 3.85 31.39
CA ASP A 56 -14.07 3.98 31.16
C ASP A 56 -14.46 3.72 29.70
N ASN A 57 -13.66 4.23 28.77
CA ASN A 57 -13.87 4.02 27.34
C ASN A 57 -13.65 2.57 26.94
N ILE A 58 -12.59 1.93 27.46
CA ILE A 58 -12.35 0.50 27.22
C ILE A 58 -13.50 -0.34 27.80
N ALA A 59 -13.91 -0.08 29.05
CA ALA A 59 -15.00 -0.79 29.66
C ALA A 59 -16.31 -0.66 28.86
N PHE A 60 -16.64 0.55 28.43
CA PHE A 60 -17.85 0.82 27.65
C PHE A 60 -17.91 0.01 26.34
N TYR A 61 -16.83 0.04 25.54
CA TYR A 61 -16.81 -0.64 24.24
C TYR A 61 -16.50 -2.14 24.31
N THR A 62 -16.23 -2.68 25.48
CA THR A 62 -16.02 -4.11 25.70
C THR A 62 -17.06 -4.73 26.65
N ASP A 63 -18.18 -4.02 26.90
CA ASP A 63 -19.23 -4.44 27.83
C ASP A 63 -18.68 -4.86 29.22
N GLY A 64 -17.64 -4.15 29.67
CA GLY A 64 -16.93 -4.42 30.92
C GLY A 64 -15.96 -5.59 30.90
N LEU A 65 -15.89 -6.36 29.80
CA LEU A 65 -15.07 -7.59 29.71
C LEU A 65 -13.56 -7.33 29.92
N HIS A 66 -13.07 -6.17 29.46
CA HIS A 66 -11.67 -5.77 29.53
C HIS A 66 -11.45 -4.46 30.29
N ALA A 67 -12.27 -4.19 31.30
CA ALA A 67 -12.13 -3.00 32.13
C ALA A 67 -10.79 -3.04 32.90
N PRO A 68 -9.84 -2.11 32.64
CA PRO A 68 -8.60 -2.07 33.39
C PRO A 68 -8.85 -1.63 34.82
N GLU A 69 -8.11 -2.20 35.78
CA GLU A 69 -8.10 -1.73 37.16
C GLU A 69 -7.61 -0.29 37.28
N ALA A 70 -8.06 0.42 38.31
CA ALA A 70 -7.66 1.79 38.57
C ALA A 70 -6.12 1.90 38.68
N GLY A 71 -5.54 2.88 38.00
CA GLY A 71 -4.10 3.13 38.00
C GLY A 71 -3.26 2.21 37.09
N ARG A 72 -3.86 1.25 36.39
CA ARG A 72 -3.12 0.36 35.47
C ARG A 72 -2.73 1.06 34.15
N LEU A 73 -3.46 2.06 33.74
CA LEU A 73 -3.16 2.83 32.53
C LEU A 73 -2.40 4.12 32.86
N ALA A 74 -1.53 4.54 31.96
CA ALA A 74 -0.94 5.87 32.04
C ALA A 74 -2.05 6.93 32.00
N SER A 75 -2.00 7.88 32.91
CA SER A 75 -2.91 9.02 32.99
C SER A 75 -2.44 10.23 32.18
N VAL A 76 -1.14 10.28 31.86
CA VAL A 76 -0.50 11.39 31.14
C VAL A 76 0.39 10.82 30.03
N PRO A 77 0.37 11.42 28.83
CA PRO A 77 1.27 11.00 27.76
C PRO A 77 2.71 11.42 28.05
N ILE A 78 3.66 10.62 27.59
CA ILE A 78 5.07 11.00 27.55
C ILE A 78 5.29 11.78 26.26
N ALA A 79 5.98 12.93 26.34
CA ALA A 79 6.34 13.70 25.16
C ALA A 79 7.39 12.94 24.33
N ILE A 80 7.02 12.54 23.11
CA ILE A 80 7.93 11.99 22.13
C ILE A 80 8.27 13.11 21.14
N ARG A 81 9.55 13.21 20.78
CA ARG A 81 10.03 14.22 19.81
C ARG A 81 10.83 13.52 18.72
N GLU A 82 10.53 13.90 17.50
CA GLU A 82 11.27 13.47 16.31
C GLU A 82 11.41 14.65 15.36
N GLU A 83 12.38 14.58 14.47
CA GLU A 83 12.49 15.53 13.36
C GLU A 83 11.26 15.44 12.44
N PRO A 84 10.79 16.58 11.92
CA PRO A 84 9.69 16.59 10.97
C PRO A 84 10.01 15.73 9.74
N LEU A 85 9.02 14.97 9.28
CA LEU A 85 9.17 14.21 8.05
C LEU A 85 9.33 15.16 6.85
N PRO A 86 10.21 14.82 5.89
CA PRO A 86 10.38 15.61 4.70
C PRO A 86 9.08 15.64 3.88
N LYS A 87 8.79 16.79 3.26
CA LYS A 87 7.70 16.89 2.30
C LYS A 87 8.13 16.23 1.00
N VAL A 88 7.35 15.27 0.54
CA VAL A 88 7.57 14.59 -0.74
C VAL A 88 6.59 15.13 -1.76
N ALA A 89 7.08 15.42 -2.97
CA ALA A 89 6.22 15.82 -4.08
C ALA A 89 5.30 14.65 -4.48
N LEU A 90 4.05 14.97 -4.81
CA LEU A 90 3.15 13.99 -5.40
C LEU A 90 3.69 13.55 -6.77
N TRP A 91 3.70 12.24 -6.98
CA TRP A 91 3.97 11.71 -8.30
C TRP A 91 2.81 12.04 -9.25
N THR A 92 3.14 12.41 -10.47
CA THR A 92 2.17 12.67 -11.55
C THR A 92 2.39 11.67 -12.67
N GLU A 93 1.29 11.28 -13.36
CA GLU A 93 1.36 10.40 -14.52
C GLU A 93 2.10 11.09 -15.67
N ASP A 94 2.89 10.30 -16.40
CA ASP A 94 3.52 10.74 -17.63
C ASP A 94 2.50 10.60 -18.79
N GLN A 95 1.95 11.71 -19.22
CA GLN A 95 0.94 11.76 -20.27
C GLN A 95 1.48 11.26 -21.62
N ALA A 96 2.78 11.41 -21.90
CA ALA A 96 3.38 10.89 -23.11
C ALA A 96 3.40 9.34 -23.09
N GLN A 97 3.74 8.73 -21.96
CA GLN A 97 3.69 7.28 -21.80
C GLN A 97 2.25 6.77 -21.90
N LEU A 98 1.27 7.45 -21.30
CA LEU A 98 -0.14 7.06 -21.43
C LEU A 98 -0.65 7.13 -22.87
N THR A 99 -0.25 8.15 -23.61
CA THR A 99 -0.60 8.26 -25.04
C THR A 99 0.04 7.13 -25.83
N SER A 100 1.28 6.77 -25.54
CA SER A 100 1.99 5.69 -26.23
C SER A 100 1.37 4.30 -26.00
N LEU A 101 0.68 4.07 -24.88
CA LEU A 101 -0.04 2.80 -24.64
C LEU A 101 -0.99 2.43 -25.79
N LYS A 102 -1.64 3.43 -26.41
CA LYS A 102 -2.56 3.22 -27.52
C LYS A 102 -1.86 2.79 -28.81
N THR A 103 -0.56 2.96 -28.92
CA THR A 103 0.25 2.59 -30.08
C THR A 103 0.87 1.21 -29.99
N PHE A 104 0.90 0.60 -28.80
CA PHE A 104 1.43 -0.73 -28.62
C PHE A 104 0.39 -1.80 -29.01
N GLU A 105 0.82 -2.75 -29.81
CA GLU A 105 -0.02 -3.89 -30.22
C GLU A 105 -0.07 -4.97 -29.13
N ARG A 106 0.99 -5.07 -28.33
CA ARG A 106 1.18 -6.14 -27.34
C ARG A 106 1.51 -5.57 -25.98
N ILE A 107 0.49 -5.49 -25.12
CA ILE A 107 0.57 -4.96 -23.76
C ILE A 107 0.37 -6.09 -22.75
N GLY A 108 1.24 -6.18 -21.76
CA GLY A 108 1.06 -7.02 -20.59
C GLY A 108 0.60 -6.22 -19.39
N LEU A 109 -0.13 -6.85 -18.49
CA LEU A 109 -0.57 -6.27 -17.22
C LEU A 109 0.16 -6.93 -16.06
N TRP A 110 0.84 -6.12 -15.23
CA TRP A 110 1.38 -6.60 -13.96
C TRP A 110 0.43 -6.21 -12.82
N VAL A 111 -0.02 -7.22 -12.08
CA VAL A 111 -0.89 -7.09 -10.90
C VAL A 111 -0.06 -7.27 -9.64
N HIS A 112 -0.23 -6.41 -8.64
CA HIS A 112 0.44 -6.48 -7.35
C HIS A 112 -0.57 -6.25 -6.22
N PRO A 113 -0.26 -6.62 -4.95
CA PRO A 113 -1.24 -6.63 -3.86
C PRO A 113 -1.83 -5.27 -3.46
N GLU A 114 -1.21 -4.16 -3.86
CA GLU A 114 -1.74 -2.82 -3.55
C GLU A 114 -2.84 -2.34 -4.52
N ASP A 115 -3.06 -3.09 -5.63
CA ASP A 115 -4.22 -2.89 -6.51
C ASP A 115 -4.63 -4.22 -7.17
N LEU A 116 -5.65 -4.86 -6.63
CA LEU A 116 -6.15 -6.17 -7.05
C LEU A 116 -7.39 -6.11 -7.93
N ALA A 117 -7.96 -4.91 -8.14
CA ALA A 117 -9.20 -4.74 -8.92
C ALA A 117 -8.92 -4.01 -10.25
N VAL A 118 -7.88 -4.43 -10.94
CA VAL A 118 -7.36 -3.80 -12.16
C VAL A 118 -8.38 -3.77 -13.30
N GLU A 119 -9.33 -4.72 -13.31
CA GLU A 119 -10.40 -4.85 -14.28
C GLU A 119 -11.55 -3.85 -14.10
N THR A 120 -11.52 -3.05 -13.03
CA THR A 120 -12.61 -2.11 -12.70
C THR A 120 -12.24 -0.63 -12.88
N GLY A 121 -11.05 -0.34 -13.40
CA GLY A 121 -10.55 1.02 -13.52
C GLY A 121 -10.14 1.38 -14.94
N GLU A 122 -9.22 2.33 -15.04
CA GLU A 122 -8.76 2.92 -16.30
C GLU A 122 -8.04 1.94 -17.23
N LEU A 123 -7.69 0.77 -16.72
CA LEU A 123 -7.07 -0.31 -17.48
C LEU A 123 -8.08 -1.27 -18.11
N ALA A 124 -9.36 -1.23 -17.68
CA ALA A 124 -10.38 -2.20 -18.06
C ALA A 124 -10.60 -2.35 -19.57
N ASP A 125 -10.46 -1.26 -20.33
CA ASP A 125 -10.68 -1.23 -21.77
C ASP A 125 -9.42 -1.48 -22.61
N LEU A 126 -8.27 -1.77 -21.97
CA LEU A 126 -7.04 -2.04 -22.69
C LEU A 126 -7.05 -3.46 -23.28
N ASN A 127 -6.44 -3.59 -24.47
CA ASN A 127 -6.22 -4.91 -25.07
C ASN A 127 -4.99 -5.57 -24.43
N ILE A 128 -5.19 -6.29 -23.32
CA ILE A 128 -4.14 -6.97 -22.57
C ILE A 128 -3.94 -8.39 -23.11
N GLN A 129 -2.70 -8.75 -23.50
CA GLN A 129 -2.38 -10.06 -24.04
C GLN A 129 -1.92 -11.07 -22.99
N ALA A 130 -1.36 -10.59 -21.89
CA ALA A 130 -0.90 -11.45 -20.80
C ALA A 130 -1.00 -10.71 -19.46
N VAL A 131 -1.31 -11.45 -18.40
CA VAL A 131 -1.36 -10.96 -17.01
C VAL A 131 -0.24 -11.64 -16.21
N ASN A 132 0.48 -10.86 -15.44
CA ASN A 132 1.48 -11.35 -14.51
C ASN A 132 1.14 -10.92 -13.09
N ALA A 133 1.19 -11.85 -12.16
CA ALA A 133 0.97 -11.61 -10.72
C ALA A 133 2.12 -12.23 -9.90
N VAL A 134 3.33 -12.14 -10.41
CA VAL A 134 4.52 -12.56 -9.70
C VAL A 134 4.94 -11.50 -8.69
N TRP A 135 5.32 -11.94 -7.51
CA TRP A 135 5.74 -11.07 -6.42
C TRP A 135 7.13 -11.43 -5.88
N PRO A 136 7.92 -10.47 -5.39
CA PRO A 136 9.29 -10.74 -4.98
C PRO A 136 9.35 -11.30 -3.57
N HIS A 137 10.11 -12.38 -3.39
CA HIS A 137 10.45 -12.94 -2.07
C HIS A 137 11.04 -11.89 -1.11
N ALA A 138 11.83 -10.96 -1.62
CA ALA A 138 12.46 -9.90 -0.85
C ALA A 138 11.45 -8.98 -0.13
N ILE A 139 10.25 -8.79 -0.66
CA ILE A 139 9.22 -7.99 0.03
C ILE A 139 8.76 -8.68 1.31
N ARG A 140 8.48 -9.99 1.25
CA ARG A 140 8.13 -10.77 2.45
C ARG A 140 9.20 -10.63 3.54
N ALA A 141 10.46 -10.83 3.17
CA ALA A 141 11.58 -10.74 4.11
C ALA A 141 11.72 -9.34 4.75
N ARG A 142 11.57 -8.27 3.94
CA ARG A 142 11.68 -6.89 4.43
C ARG A 142 10.47 -6.42 5.22
N SER A 143 9.29 -6.91 4.89
CA SER A 143 8.04 -6.53 5.55
C SER A 143 7.85 -7.23 6.90
N GLY A 144 8.58 -8.31 7.17
CA GLY A 144 8.44 -9.09 8.40
C GLY A 144 7.06 -9.77 8.53
N TRP A 145 6.34 -9.97 7.43
CA TRP A 145 4.97 -10.50 7.46
C TRP A 145 4.91 -11.90 8.08
N SER A 146 3.91 -12.09 8.94
CA SER A 146 3.56 -13.42 9.46
C SER A 146 3.16 -14.37 8.32
N GLU A 147 3.21 -15.66 8.59
CA GLU A 147 2.74 -16.67 7.64
C GLU A 147 1.28 -16.46 7.23
N LYS A 148 0.44 -16.02 8.17
CA LYS A 148 -0.97 -15.71 7.92
C LYS A 148 -1.13 -14.55 6.92
N VAL A 149 -0.39 -13.45 7.09
CA VAL A 149 -0.42 -12.30 6.17
C VAL A 149 0.11 -12.71 4.81
N THR A 150 1.20 -13.46 4.78
CA THR A 150 1.79 -13.98 3.54
C THR A 150 0.81 -14.84 2.75
N ALA A 151 0.18 -15.83 3.40
CA ALA A 151 -0.78 -16.72 2.76
C ALA A 151 -2.02 -15.97 2.25
N TRP A 152 -2.52 -15.01 3.04
CA TRP A 152 -3.65 -14.18 2.65
C TRP A 152 -3.32 -13.30 1.43
N THR A 153 -2.16 -12.62 1.45
CA THR A 153 -1.72 -11.76 0.35
C THR A 153 -1.54 -12.54 -0.94
N GLN A 154 -0.96 -13.74 -0.85
CA GLN A 154 -0.79 -14.63 -1.99
C GLN A 154 -2.16 -15.04 -2.57
N ALA A 155 -3.09 -15.50 -1.74
CA ALA A 155 -4.42 -15.90 -2.19
C ALA A 155 -5.20 -14.72 -2.82
N ALA A 156 -5.10 -13.53 -2.23
CA ALA A 156 -5.73 -12.32 -2.76
C ALA A 156 -5.13 -11.91 -4.13
N LEU A 157 -3.81 -12.04 -4.28
CA LEU A 157 -3.13 -11.77 -5.55
C LEU A 157 -3.52 -12.77 -6.64
N GLU A 158 -3.61 -14.06 -6.30
CA GLU A 158 -4.05 -15.12 -7.22
C GLU A 158 -5.53 -14.90 -7.67
N ASP A 159 -6.40 -14.49 -6.75
CA ASP A 159 -7.79 -14.12 -7.08
C ASP A 159 -7.84 -12.90 -8.01
N GLY A 160 -7.14 -11.83 -7.69
CA GLY A 160 -7.06 -10.63 -8.53
C GLY A 160 -6.53 -10.93 -9.94
N ALA A 161 -5.47 -11.74 -10.03
CA ALA A 161 -4.90 -12.17 -11.30
C ALA A 161 -5.89 -13.03 -12.12
N THR A 162 -6.62 -13.92 -11.46
CA THR A 162 -7.64 -14.76 -12.09
C THR A 162 -8.79 -13.93 -12.66
N ARG A 163 -9.27 -12.94 -11.90
CA ARG A 163 -10.32 -12.01 -12.36
C ARG A 163 -9.83 -11.18 -13.54
N ALA A 164 -8.62 -10.63 -13.44
CA ALA A 164 -7.99 -9.90 -14.56
C ALA A 164 -7.84 -10.78 -15.81
N GLY A 165 -7.31 -12.00 -15.65
CA GLY A 165 -7.19 -12.96 -16.77
C GLY A 165 -8.50 -13.26 -17.45
N LYS A 166 -9.59 -13.45 -16.68
CA LYS A 166 -10.94 -13.68 -17.20
C LYS A 166 -11.47 -12.44 -17.93
N HIS A 167 -11.32 -11.25 -17.34
CA HIS A 167 -11.81 -10.00 -17.92
C HIS A 167 -11.14 -9.70 -19.26
N PHE A 168 -9.82 -9.81 -19.33
CA PHE A 168 -9.05 -9.50 -20.54
C PHE A 168 -8.96 -10.67 -21.54
N GLY A 169 -9.45 -11.85 -21.20
CA GLY A 169 -9.23 -13.06 -22.00
C GLY A 169 -7.76 -13.43 -22.15
N ALA A 170 -6.94 -13.08 -21.16
CA ALA A 170 -5.49 -13.13 -21.20
C ALA A 170 -4.92 -14.29 -20.37
N LYS A 171 -3.76 -14.84 -20.83
CA LYS A 171 -3.03 -15.87 -20.09
C LYS A 171 -2.45 -15.27 -18.81
N VAL A 172 -2.67 -15.96 -17.68
CA VAL A 172 -2.16 -15.57 -16.35
C VAL A 172 -0.88 -16.33 -16.03
N SER A 173 0.11 -15.60 -15.49
CA SER A 173 1.28 -16.14 -14.82
C SER A 173 1.29 -15.60 -13.39
N SER A 174 1.43 -16.47 -12.39
CA SER A 174 1.50 -16.10 -10.97
C SER A 174 2.59 -16.89 -10.26
N GLY A 175 3.01 -16.41 -9.10
CA GLY A 175 4.00 -17.09 -8.27
C GLY A 175 4.94 -16.15 -7.56
N GLU A 176 5.91 -16.73 -6.85
CA GLU A 176 6.96 -16.00 -6.16
C GLU A 176 8.25 -15.99 -7.01
N ALA A 177 8.94 -14.85 -7.04
CA ALA A 177 10.21 -14.70 -7.74
C ALA A 177 11.32 -14.26 -6.78
N ALA A 178 12.50 -14.84 -6.95
CA ALA A 178 13.71 -14.38 -6.25
C ALA A 178 14.11 -12.97 -6.71
N ASP A 179 13.94 -12.68 -8.01
CA ASP A 179 14.18 -11.39 -8.64
C ASP A 179 12.96 -11.03 -9.50
N LEU A 180 12.23 -10.00 -9.06
CA LEU A 180 11.03 -9.52 -9.74
C LEU A 180 11.36 -8.96 -11.13
N ALA A 181 12.45 -8.21 -11.27
CA ALA A 181 12.81 -7.58 -12.52
C ALA A 181 13.18 -8.61 -13.58
N ALA A 182 14.01 -9.59 -13.23
CA ALA A 182 14.36 -10.70 -14.12
C ALA A 182 13.13 -11.52 -14.53
N SER A 183 12.24 -11.83 -13.58
CA SER A 183 11.01 -12.57 -13.83
C SER A 183 10.06 -11.83 -14.79
N LEU A 184 9.89 -10.52 -14.59
CA LEU A 184 9.03 -9.71 -15.47
C LEU A 184 9.64 -9.53 -16.87
N VAL A 185 10.95 -9.42 -16.98
CA VAL A 185 11.65 -9.38 -18.29
C VAL A 185 11.45 -10.69 -19.05
N GLU A 186 11.65 -11.83 -18.40
CA GLU A 186 11.45 -13.14 -19.01
C GLU A 186 10.01 -13.35 -19.47
N TRP A 187 9.05 -13.03 -18.58
CA TRP A 187 7.63 -13.10 -18.91
C TRP A 187 7.26 -12.19 -20.08
N ALA A 188 7.75 -10.94 -20.09
CA ALA A 188 7.45 -9.99 -21.14
C ALA A 188 8.03 -10.44 -22.50
N LYS A 189 9.27 -10.95 -22.52
CA LYS A 189 9.90 -11.52 -23.73
C LYS A 189 9.14 -12.75 -24.24
N SER A 190 8.80 -13.69 -23.36
CA SER A 190 8.07 -14.92 -23.70
C SER A 190 6.70 -14.64 -24.33
N ASN A 191 6.05 -13.53 -23.91
CA ASN A 191 4.79 -13.08 -24.46
C ASN A 191 4.95 -12.03 -25.57
N ARG A 192 6.19 -11.71 -25.99
CA ARG A 192 6.51 -10.71 -27.03
C ARG A 192 5.88 -9.35 -26.77
N LEU A 193 5.87 -8.91 -25.50
CA LEU A 193 5.26 -7.65 -25.10
C LEU A 193 6.14 -6.48 -25.53
N GLN A 194 5.51 -5.38 -25.92
CA GLN A 194 6.13 -4.09 -26.20
C GLN A 194 6.07 -3.17 -24.97
N ALA A 195 5.04 -3.35 -24.16
CA ALA A 195 4.85 -2.60 -22.94
C ALA A 195 4.27 -3.47 -21.81
N VAL A 196 4.60 -3.10 -20.58
CA VAL A 196 3.96 -3.58 -19.36
C VAL A 196 3.25 -2.38 -18.73
N VAL A 197 1.99 -2.54 -18.38
CA VAL A 197 1.21 -1.54 -17.64
C VAL A 197 0.90 -2.07 -16.25
N ALA A 198 0.90 -1.19 -15.27
CA ALA A 198 0.47 -1.49 -13.90
C ALA A 198 -0.05 -0.22 -13.21
N TYR A 199 -0.90 -0.37 -12.21
CA TYR A 199 -1.10 0.72 -11.25
C TYR A 199 0.20 0.92 -10.46
N ARG A 200 0.55 2.18 -10.20
CA ARG A 200 1.78 2.50 -9.47
C ARG A 200 1.60 2.17 -7.99
N PRO A 201 2.47 1.34 -7.40
CA PRO A 201 2.41 1.07 -5.97
C PRO A 201 2.49 2.34 -5.13
N PHE A 202 1.83 2.32 -3.97
CA PHE A 202 1.92 3.39 -2.99
C PHE A 202 3.26 3.38 -2.23
N VAL A 203 3.43 4.33 -1.32
CA VAL A 203 4.63 4.41 -0.48
C VAL A 203 4.79 3.14 0.34
N GLY A 204 5.90 2.46 0.15
CA GLY A 204 6.17 1.21 0.86
C GLY A 204 7.17 0.31 0.14
N PRO A 205 7.32 -0.94 0.58
CA PRO A 205 8.25 -1.91 0.00
C PRO A 205 8.01 -2.18 -1.49
N TRP A 206 6.74 -2.19 -1.93
CA TRP A 206 6.37 -2.40 -3.33
C TRP A 206 6.85 -1.29 -4.24
N LEU A 207 6.74 -0.05 -3.81
CA LEU A 207 7.24 1.07 -4.60
C LEU A 207 8.75 1.00 -4.81
N ALA A 208 9.50 0.63 -3.77
CA ALA A 208 10.95 0.49 -3.87
C ALA A 208 11.37 -0.55 -4.92
N GLU A 209 10.68 -1.70 -4.96
CA GLU A 209 10.89 -2.72 -6.01
C GLU A 209 10.47 -2.22 -7.39
N ALA A 210 9.29 -1.58 -7.47
CA ALA A 210 8.71 -1.11 -8.71
C ALA A 210 9.56 -0.06 -9.42
N LEU A 211 10.18 0.86 -8.67
CA LEU A 211 11.02 1.91 -9.25
C LEU A 211 12.24 1.35 -10.00
N ALA A 212 12.77 0.21 -9.58
CA ALA A 212 13.89 -0.45 -10.26
C ALA A 212 13.48 -1.13 -11.58
N LEU A 213 12.20 -1.49 -11.74
CA LEU A 213 11.71 -2.24 -12.90
C LEU A 213 11.80 -1.45 -14.20
N GLY A 214 11.52 -0.14 -14.14
CA GLY A 214 11.45 0.71 -15.34
C GLY A 214 12.75 0.70 -16.15
N ALA A 215 13.89 0.90 -15.48
CA ALA A 215 15.20 0.88 -16.13
C ALA A 215 15.55 -0.52 -16.71
N THR A 216 15.21 -1.58 -15.97
CA THR A 216 15.48 -2.96 -16.38
C THR A 216 14.66 -3.35 -17.60
N LEU A 217 13.36 -3.06 -17.64
CA LEU A 217 12.52 -3.32 -18.80
C LEU A 217 12.93 -2.47 -20.01
N ALA A 218 13.24 -1.19 -19.79
CA ALA A 218 13.72 -0.30 -20.86
C ALA A 218 15.03 -0.78 -21.50
N SER A 219 15.93 -1.36 -20.72
CA SER A 219 17.21 -1.91 -21.24
C SER A 219 17.03 -3.04 -22.25
N VAL A 220 15.85 -3.68 -22.28
CA VAL A 220 15.48 -4.74 -23.22
C VAL A 220 14.38 -4.29 -24.21
N GLY A 221 14.14 -2.98 -24.31
CA GLY A 221 13.20 -2.40 -25.28
C GLY A 221 11.72 -2.54 -24.92
N ILE A 222 11.41 -2.81 -23.64
CA ILE A 222 10.03 -2.94 -23.15
C ILE A 222 9.69 -1.70 -22.30
N ALA A 223 8.61 -1.00 -22.66
CA ALA A 223 8.14 0.14 -21.90
C ALA A 223 7.43 -0.32 -20.60
N LEU A 224 7.69 0.37 -19.48
CA LEU A 224 6.88 0.23 -18.27
C LEU A 224 6.06 1.50 -18.09
N VAL A 225 4.73 1.36 -18.10
CA VAL A 225 3.79 2.47 -18.00
C VAL A 225 3.01 2.38 -16.70
N TRP A 226 3.18 3.41 -15.88
CA TRP A 226 2.48 3.52 -14.61
C TRP A 226 1.15 4.24 -14.79
N ARG A 227 0.11 3.69 -14.18
CA ARG A 227 -1.19 4.35 -14.03
C ARG A 227 -1.45 4.68 -12.56
N ARG A 228 -2.32 5.66 -12.35
CA ARG A 228 -2.99 5.91 -11.08
C ARG A 228 -4.50 5.90 -11.34
N ARG A 229 -5.28 5.49 -10.36
CA ARG A 229 -6.74 5.60 -10.47
C ARG A 229 -7.14 7.06 -10.57
N THR A 230 -8.13 7.35 -11.39
CA THR A 230 -8.63 8.72 -11.59
C THR A 230 -9.04 9.34 -10.25
N TRP A 231 -9.73 8.57 -9.41
CA TRP A 231 -10.10 9.02 -8.08
C TRP A 231 -8.89 9.48 -7.24
N ASP A 232 -7.81 8.72 -7.21
CA ASP A 232 -6.58 9.08 -6.51
C ASP A 232 -5.91 10.32 -7.11
N THR A 233 -5.91 10.42 -8.45
CA THR A 233 -5.32 11.56 -9.16
C THR A 233 -6.06 12.85 -8.83
N GLU A 234 -7.37 12.81 -8.72
CA GLU A 234 -8.22 13.96 -8.39
C GLU A 234 -8.13 14.35 -6.91
N HIS A 235 -7.99 13.37 -5.99
CA HIS A 235 -8.14 13.61 -4.57
C HIS A 235 -6.81 13.75 -3.80
N PHE A 236 -5.74 13.07 -4.20
CA PHE A 236 -4.44 13.18 -3.52
C PHE A 236 -3.91 14.61 -3.38
N PRO A 237 -4.07 15.53 -4.37
CA PRO A 237 -3.66 16.91 -4.20
C PRO A 237 -4.34 17.64 -3.04
N HIS A 238 -5.48 17.14 -2.58
CA HIS A 238 -6.23 17.70 -1.46
C HIS A 238 -5.82 17.16 -0.09
N ALA A 239 -5.07 16.07 -0.04
CA ALA A 239 -4.56 15.43 1.18
C ALA A 239 -3.38 16.20 1.80
N THR A 240 -3.49 17.52 1.94
CA THR A 240 -2.42 18.42 2.43
C THR A 240 -2.47 18.68 3.93
N ARG A 241 -3.56 18.30 4.60
CA ARG A 241 -3.82 18.50 6.04
C ARG A 241 -4.46 17.25 6.59
N GLY A 242 -4.92 17.26 7.86
CA GLY A 242 -5.59 16.11 8.47
C GLY A 242 -6.91 15.72 7.78
N TYR A 243 -7.48 14.58 8.23
CA TYR A 243 -8.64 13.93 7.62
C TYR A 243 -9.85 14.86 7.38
N PHE A 244 -10.28 15.65 8.38
CA PHE A 244 -11.49 16.46 8.25
C PHE A 244 -11.40 17.52 7.13
N PRO A 245 -10.32 18.32 7.00
CA PRO A 245 -10.16 19.23 5.87
C PRO A 245 -10.09 18.52 4.51
N PHE A 246 -9.55 17.31 4.45
CA PHE A 246 -9.57 16.49 3.25
C PHE A 246 -11.01 16.07 2.91
N TRP A 247 -11.73 15.49 3.88
CA TRP A 247 -13.10 15.05 3.73
C TRP A 247 -14.04 16.16 3.28
N GLU A 248 -13.97 17.34 3.90
CA GLU A 248 -14.75 18.51 3.53
C GLU A 248 -14.51 18.91 2.07
N ARG A 249 -13.25 18.83 1.63
CA ARG A 249 -12.87 19.27 0.28
C ARG A 249 -13.35 18.31 -0.81
N ILE A 250 -13.25 17.02 -0.59
CA ILE A 250 -13.71 16.03 -1.58
C ILE A 250 -15.24 15.94 -1.67
N ASN A 251 -15.97 16.20 -0.56
CA ASN A 251 -17.44 16.22 -0.57
C ASN A 251 -18.04 17.55 -1.04
N ALA A 252 -17.28 18.65 -1.01
CA ALA A 252 -17.74 19.93 -1.54
C ALA A 252 -17.64 20.01 -3.08
N ALA A 253 -16.93 19.07 -3.71
CA ALA A 253 -16.74 18.99 -5.16
C ALA A 253 -17.75 18.05 -5.86
N GLY A 254 -18.61 17.35 -5.12
CA GLY A 254 -19.72 16.51 -5.59
C GLY A 254 -21.04 17.15 -5.27
#